data_211750593c58341570157b8d450b7be0
#
_entry.id   211750593c58341570157b8d450b7be0
#
_cell.length_a   1.000
_cell.length_b   1.000
_cell.length_c   1.000
_cell.angle_alpha   90.00
_cell.angle_beta   90.00
_cell.angle_gamma   90.00
#
_symmetry.space_group_name_H-M   'P 1'
#
loop_
_entity.id
_entity.type
_entity.pdbx_description
1 polymer ?
#
loop_
_entity_poly.entity_id
_entity_poly.type
_entity_poly.pdbx_seq_one_letter_code
_entity_poly.pdbx_strand_id
1 'polypeptide(L)'
;AAGWNALSFNAAGWKEGQGAFGTPDMPRVHTRWTTPDIWVRRDFQINDDMNGETIYLKYSHDDVFELYLNGEKLVATDYSWNNDVLLELSDAAKKKLQKGKNVLAAHCHNTTGGAYVDFGLYRLNKQTTGFETAAVQKSVSVLPTQTYYTFTCGPVELDLVFTAPLMMDDLDLLSTPVNYISYRVRSLDKKQHDVQMYVETTPQLAINELTQPTRTKVIRRNGINYVQAGTIDQPILARKG
;
A
#
# COMPACT_ATOMS: atom_id res chain seq x y z
N ALA A 1 -16.52 20.57 -21.42
CA ALA A 1 -16.72 21.96 -20.94
C ALA A 1 -15.37 22.56 -20.56
N ALA A 2 -15.10 23.82 -20.90
CA ALA A 2 -13.85 24.47 -20.52
C ALA A 2 -13.74 24.56 -18.98
N GLY A 3 -12.53 24.32 -18.45
CA GLY A 3 -12.24 24.44 -17.02
C GLY A 3 -12.85 23.34 -16.14
N TRP A 4 -13.33 22.24 -16.71
CA TRP A 4 -13.96 21.14 -15.98
C TRP A 4 -13.09 20.52 -14.88
N ASN A 5 -11.78 20.65 -14.98
CA ASN A 5 -10.78 20.16 -14.04
C ASN A 5 -10.38 21.19 -12.94
N ALA A 6 -10.91 22.42 -13.02
CA ALA A 6 -10.59 23.49 -12.09
C ALA A 6 -11.44 23.44 -10.80
N LEU A 7 -10.91 23.98 -9.70
CA LEU A 7 -11.61 24.07 -8.41
C LEU A 7 -12.95 24.83 -8.49
N SER A 8 -13.01 25.86 -9.33
CA SER A 8 -14.17 26.74 -9.48
C SER A 8 -15.28 26.16 -10.35
N PHE A 9 -15.04 25.02 -11.00
CA PHE A 9 -16.03 24.43 -11.90
C PHE A 9 -17.26 23.92 -11.13
N ASN A 10 -18.44 24.26 -11.62
CA ASN A 10 -19.71 23.77 -11.08
C ASN A 10 -20.10 22.47 -11.77
N ALA A 11 -19.97 21.35 -11.07
CA ALA A 11 -20.33 20.01 -11.55
C ALA A 11 -21.75 19.57 -11.14
N ALA A 12 -22.61 20.46 -10.65
CA ALA A 12 -23.95 20.09 -10.15
C ALA A 12 -24.84 19.37 -11.18
N GLY A 13 -24.56 19.55 -12.48
CA GLY A 13 -25.26 18.83 -13.55
C GLY A 13 -24.62 17.50 -13.96
N TRP A 14 -23.53 17.08 -13.31
CA TRP A 14 -22.89 15.81 -13.62
C TRP A 14 -23.59 14.66 -12.91
N LYS A 15 -23.52 13.47 -13.52
CA LYS A 15 -23.99 12.24 -12.87
C LYS A 15 -22.96 11.79 -11.83
N GLU A 16 -23.45 11.27 -10.72
CA GLU A 16 -22.61 10.67 -9.70
C GLU A 16 -22.51 9.15 -9.91
N GLY A 17 -21.33 8.59 -9.59
CA GLY A 17 -21.06 7.15 -9.67
C GLY A 17 -19.88 6.76 -8.82
N GLN A 18 -19.83 5.49 -8.45
CA GLN A 18 -18.72 4.90 -7.70
C GLN A 18 -17.61 4.46 -8.68
N GLY A 19 -16.36 4.84 -8.44
CA GLY A 19 -15.19 4.29 -9.13
C GLY A 19 -14.96 2.81 -8.74
N ALA A 20 -14.37 1.98 -9.59
CA ALA A 20 -13.92 2.28 -10.95
C ALA A 20 -15.08 2.41 -11.95
N PHE A 21 -14.81 3.18 -13.02
CA PHE A 21 -15.71 3.32 -14.17
C PHE A 21 -15.16 2.49 -15.33
N GLY A 22 -16.03 1.81 -16.08
CA GLY A 22 -15.57 1.00 -17.20
C GLY A 22 -16.64 0.13 -17.84
N THR A 23 -16.22 -0.73 -18.75
CA THR A 23 -17.07 -1.77 -19.34
C THR A 23 -17.28 -2.93 -18.38
N PRO A 24 -18.41 -3.68 -18.47
CA PRO A 24 -18.74 -4.73 -17.50
C PRO A 24 -17.77 -5.92 -17.46
N ASP A 25 -16.97 -6.11 -18.50
CA ASP A 25 -15.95 -7.15 -18.62
C ASP A 25 -14.65 -6.81 -17.87
N MET A 26 -14.46 -5.54 -17.48
CA MET A 26 -13.29 -5.12 -16.73
C MET A 26 -13.46 -5.39 -15.24
N PRO A 27 -12.40 -5.80 -14.53
CA PRO A 27 -12.46 -6.13 -13.12
C PRO A 27 -12.73 -4.90 -12.25
N ARG A 28 -13.44 -5.10 -11.13
CA ARG A 28 -13.68 -4.05 -10.11
C ARG A 28 -14.49 -2.83 -10.59
N VAL A 29 -15.13 -2.89 -11.76
CA VAL A 29 -16.02 -1.82 -12.25
C VAL A 29 -17.28 -1.75 -11.41
N HIS A 30 -17.57 -0.58 -10.85
CA HIS A 30 -18.79 -0.29 -10.11
C HIS A 30 -19.78 0.57 -10.92
N THR A 31 -19.27 1.46 -11.76
CA THR A 31 -20.10 2.31 -12.63
C THR A 31 -19.79 2.02 -14.10
N ARG A 32 -20.83 1.63 -14.83
CA ARG A 32 -20.71 1.33 -16.25
C ARG A 32 -20.43 2.59 -17.07
N TRP A 33 -19.40 2.51 -17.92
CA TRP A 33 -19.04 3.50 -18.92
C TRP A 33 -18.84 2.81 -20.27
N THR A 34 -19.51 3.30 -21.34
CA THR A 34 -19.52 2.67 -22.67
C THR A 34 -19.44 3.69 -23.81
N THR A 35 -19.15 4.94 -23.53
CA THR A 35 -18.90 5.99 -24.53
C THR A 35 -17.41 6.07 -24.85
N PRO A 36 -16.99 6.64 -25.99
CA PRO A 36 -15.56 6.82 -26.27
C PRO A 36 -14.82 7.62 -25.19
N ASP A 37 -15.47 8.62 -24.62
CA ASP A 37 -14.86 9.52 -23.65
C ASP A 37 -15.63 9.51 -22.32
N ILE A 38 -14.85 9.63 -21.23
CA ILE A 38 -15.38 9.93 -19.90
C ILE A 38 -14.58 11.05 -19.24
N TRP A 39 -15.30 11.93 -18.56
CA TRP A 39 -14.72 12.93 -17.66
C TRP A 39 -15.19 12.58 -16.24
N VAL A 40 -14.24 12.34 -15.36
CA VAL A 40 -14.50 11.99 -13.96
C VAL A 40 -13.89 13.06 -13.07
N ARG A 41 -14.63 13.45 -12.03
CA ARG A 41 -14.20 14.47 -11.10
C ARG A 41 -14.53 14.02 -9.68
N ARG A 42 -13.59 14.22 -8.75
CA ARG A 42 -13.79 13.99 -7.33
C ARG A 42 -13.32 15.21 -6.53
N ASP A 43 -14.25 15.82 -5.84
CA ASP A 43 -13.96 16.84 -4.84
C ASP A 43 -13.59 16.13 -3.52
N PHE A 44 -12.56 16.63 -2.83
CA PHE A 44 -12.13 16.09 -1.54
C PHE A 44 -11.61 17.20 -0.63
N GLN A 45 -11.56 16.92 0.67
CA GLN A 45 -11.13 17.87 1.70
C GLN A 45 -9.81 17.44 2.31
N ILE A 46 -8.91 18.39 2.51
CA ILE A 46 -7.70 18.23 3.31
C ILE A 46 -7.83 19.10 4.54
N ASN A 47 -7.81 18.46 5.72
CA ASN A 47 -7.94 19.15 7.00
C ASN A 47 -6.59 19.39 7.66
N ASP A 48 -5.61 18.53 7.39
CA ASP A 48 -4.28 18.53 7.98
C ASP A 48 -3.28 19.32 7.14
N ASP A 49 -2.15 19.68 7.75
CA ASP A 49 -0.99 20.15 7.00
C ASP A 49 -0.32 18.97 6.30
N MET A 50 -0.08 19.08 4.99
CA MET A 50 0.53 18.05 4.16
C MET A 50 2.04 18.25 3.96
N ASN A 51 2.65 19.24 4.64
CA ASN A 51 4.08 19.50 4.55
C ASN A 51 4.89 18.32 5.08
N GLY A 52 5.88 17.87 4.29
CA GLY A 52 6.72 16.72 4.65
C GLY A 52 6.05 15.35 4.50
N GLU A 53 4.77 15.29 4.09
CA GLU A 53 4.08 14.03 3.85
C GLU A 53 4.51 13.40 2.51
N THR A 54 4.56 12.07 2.52
CA THR A 54 4.70 11.30 1.27
C THR A 54 3.31 10.98 0.74
N ILE A 55 3.01 11.48 -0.46
CA ILE A 55 1.70 11.35 -1.10
C ILE A 55 1.89 10.61 -2.41
N TYR A 56 1.10 9.58 -2.60
CA TYR A 56 1.06 8.78 -3.81
C TYR A 56 -0.24 9.04 -4.58
N LEU A 57 -0.12 9.16 -5.88
CA LEU A 57 -1.20 9.04 -6.83
C LEU A 57 -1.24 7.58 -7.31
N LYS A 58 -2.39 6.93 -7.18
CA LYS A 58 -2.63 5.61 -7.77
C LYS A 58 -3.66 5.76 -8.87
N TYR A 59 -3.38 5.17 -10.05
CA TYR A 59 -4.33 5.23 -11.17
C TYR A 59 -4.26 3.98 -12.04
N SER A 60 -5.37 3.71 -12.71
CA SER A 60 -5.52 2.68 -13.74
C SER A 60 -6.36 3.26 -14.87
N HIS A 61 -6.03 2.94 -16.10
CA HIS A 61 -6.77 3.42 -17.27
C HIS A 61 -6.62 2.51 -18.49
N ASP A 62 -7.52 2.68 -19.43
CA ASP A 62 -7.55 2.07 -20.76
C ASP A 62 -8.38 2.98 -21.68
N ASP A 63 -7.91 3.64 -22.73
CA ASP A 63 -6.61 3.74 -23.39
C ASP A 63 -5.84 5.03 -23.01
N VAL A 64 -6.20 6.20 -23.67
CA VAL A 64 -5.57 7.51 -23.47
C VAL A 64 -6.10 8.16 -22.19
N PHE A 65 -5.19 8.68 -21.37
CA PHE A 65 -5.56 9.17 -20.06
C PHE A 65 -4.86 10.47 -19.69
N GLU A 66 -5.62 11.36 -19.09
CA GLU A 66 -5.12 12.60 -18.47
C GLU A 66 -5.66 12.73 -17.04
N LEU A 67 -4.80 13.10 -16.11
CA LEU A 67 -5.18 13.35 -14.72
C LEU A 67 -4.69 14.72 -14.24
N TYR A 68 -5.55 15.39 -13.50
CA TYR A 68 -5.36 16.77 -13.05
C TYR A 68 -5.60 16.88 -11.54
N LEU A 69 -4.80 17.70 -10.88
CA LEU A 69 -5.01 18.14 -9.49
C LEU A 69 -5.24 19.65 -9.49
N ASN A 70 -6.41 20.09 -9.04
CA ASN A 70 -6.79 21.51 -8.95
C ASN A 70 -6.59 22.30 -10.27
N GLY A 71 -6.79 21.61 -11.41
CA GLY A 71 -6.59 22.19 -12.74
C GLY A 71 -5.21 22.00 -13.34
N GLU A 72 -4.22 21.57 -12.57
CA GLU A 72 -2.86 21.27 -13.02
C GLU A 72 -2.74 19.83 -13.49
N LYS A 73 -2.20 19.61 -14.69
CA LYS A 73 -2.01 18.27 -15.25
C LYS A 73 -0.85 17.55 -14.53
N LEU A 74 -1.16 16.39 -13.95
CA LEU A 74 -0.18 15.53 -13.27
C LEU A 74 0.31 14.39 -14.18
N VAL A 75 -0.60 13.79 -14.94
CA VAL A 75 -0.33 12.64 -15.79
C VAL A 75 -0.95 12.88 -17.16
N ALA A 76 -0.25 12.47 -18.20
CA ALA A 76 -0.78 12.28 -19.53
C ALA A 76 -0.15 11.02 -20.12
N THR A 77 -0.96 10.15 -20.70
CA THR A 77 -0.50 8.94 -21.39
C THR A 77 -1.03 8.92 -22.80
N ASP A 78 -0.26 8.32 -23.69
CA ASP A 78 -0.72 7.96 -25.02
C ASP A 78 -1.56 6.67 -24.96
N TYR A 79 -1.87 6.09 -26.13
CA TYR A 79 -2.60 4.82 -26.25
C TYR A 79 -1.86 3.72 -25.46
N SER A 80 -2.39 3.38 -24.30
CA SER A 80 -1.82 2.37 -23.42
C SER A 80 -2.84 1.88 -22.40
N TRP A 81 -2.66 0.65 -21.96
CA TRP A 81 -3.35 0.10 -20.81
C TRP A 81 -2.40 0.03 -19.62
N ASN A 82 -2.73 0.75 -18.56
CA ASN A 82 -1.98 0.76 -17.32
C ASN A 82 -2.87 0.37 -16.14
N ASN A 83 -2.36 -0.49 -15.28
CA ASN A 83 -3.11 -0.99 -14.14
C ASN A 83 -2.33 -0.78 -12.84
N ASP A 84 -3.01 -0.21 -11.84
CA ASP A 84 -2.49 0.00 -10.49
C ASP A 84 -1.13 0.76 -10.45
N VAL A 85 -0.91 1.72 -11.37
CA VAL A 85 0.29 2.56 -11.36
C VAL A 85 0.32 3.38 -10.09
N LEU A 86 1.44 3.32 -9.38
CA LEU A 86 1.69 4.10 -8.18
C LEU A 86 2.79 5.13 -8.45
N LEU A 87 2.44 6.40 -8.36
CA LEU A 87 3.34 7.54 -8.60
C LEU A 87 3.46 8.39 -7.35
N GLU A 88 4.66 8.58 -6.82
CA GLU A 88 4.88 9.56 -5.77
C GLU A 88 4.74 10.98 -6.33
N LEU A 89 3.95 11.80 -5.68
CA LEU A 89 3.80 13.19 -6.08
C LEU A 89 5.11 13.96 -5.86
N SER A 90 5.54 14.68 -6.89
CA SER A 90 6.66 15.61 -6.78
C SER A 90 6.33 16.75 -5.80
N ASP A 91 7.36 17.40 -5.26
CA ASP A 91 7.16 18.57 -4.38
C ASP A 91 6.42 19.71 -5.08
N ALA A 92 6.58 19.86 -6.40
CA ALA A 92 5.82 20.82 -7.19
C ALA A 92 4.33 20.47 -7.23
N ALA A 93 3.99 19.20 -7.39
CA ALA A 93 2.60 18.72 -7.36
C ALA A 93 1.98 18.82 -5.95
N LYS A 94 2.75 18.48 -4.91
CA LYS A 94 2.31 18.61 -3.50
C LYS A 94 1.94 20.04 -3.15
N LYS A 95 2.67 21.03 -3.66
CA LYS A 95 2.37 22.48 -3.46
C LYS A 95 1.05 22.93 -4.09
N LYS A 96 0.44 22.13 -4.98
CA LYS A 96 -0.89 22.41 -5.54
C LYS A 96 -2.03 21.92 -4.62
N LEU A 97 -1.73 21.03 -3.67
CA LEU A 97 -2.68 20.68 -2.62
C LEU A 97 -2.85 21.87 -1.67
N GLN A 98 -4.07 22.12 -1.28
CA GLN A 98 -4.40 23.21 -0.35
C GLN A 98 -5.26 22.69 0.80
N LYS A 99 -5.17 23.37 1.94
CA LYS A 99 -6.10 23.11 3.05
C LYS A 99 -7.51 23.45 2.60
N GLY A 100 -8.47 22.60 2.95
CA GLY A 100 -9.85 22.69 2.50
C GLY A 100 -10.11 21.92 1.20
N LYS A 101 -10.92 22.51 0.33
CA LYS A 101 -11.39 21.86 -0.90
C LYS A 101 -10.27 21.68 -1.93
N ASN A 102 -10.18 20.46 -2.47
CA ASN A 102 -9.33 20.10 -3.60
C ASN A 102 -10.14 19.29 -4.62
N VAL A 103 -9.61 19.19 -5.82
CA VAL A 103 -10.23 18.44 -6.93
C VAL A 103 -9.20 17.55 -7.60
N LEU A 104 -9.53 16.29 -7.73
CA LEU A 104 -8.85 15.35 -8.61
C LEU A 104 -9.79 15.07 -9.80
N ALA A 105 -9.31 15.26 -11.03
CA ALA A 105 -10.14 15.16 -12.22
C ALA A 105 -9.39 14.41 -13.33
N ALA A 106 -10.08 13.51 -14.02
CA ALA A 106 -9.51 12.71 -15.09
C ALA A 106 -10.36 12.75 -16.36
N HIS A 107 -9.71 12.70 -17.51
CA HIS A 107 -10.29 12.38 -18.80
C HIS A 107 -9.68 11.06 -19.28
N CYS A 108 -10.53 10.16 -19.73
CA CYS A 108 -10.10 8.91 -20.35
C CYS A 108 -10.83 8.75 -21.70
N HIS A 109 -10.05 8.42 -22.74
CA HIS A 109 -10.59 8.13 -24.08
C HIS A 109 -10.32 6.66 -24.39
N ASN A 110 -11.41 5.91 -24.60
CA ASN A 110 -11.36 4.52 -25.02
C ASN A 110 -11.46 4.44 -26.54
N THR A 111 -10.46 3.84 -27.16
CA THR A 111 -10.38 3.68 -28.60
C THR A 111 -11.04 2.38 -29.05
N THR A 112 -10.71 1.27 -28.38
CA THR A 112 -11.27 -0.06 -28.72
C THR A 112 -11.21 -0.98 -27.49
N GLY A 113 -12.10 -1.97 -27.44
CA GLY A 113 -12.06 -3.01 -26.40
C GLY A 113 -12.72 -2.61 -25.10
N GLY A 114 -12.17 -3.06 -24.00
CA GLY A 114 -12.63 -2.72 -22.66
C GLY A 114 -12.24 -1.30 -22.28
N ALA A 115 -13.11 -0.59 -21.60
CA ALA A 115 -12.83 0.75 -21.07
C ALA A 115 -12.64 0.68 -19.56
N TYR A 116 -11.65 1.41 -19.03
CA TYR A 116 -11.39 1.45 -17.59
C TYR A 116 -10.78 2.77 -17.14
N VAL A 117 -11.26 3.31 -16.04
CA VAL A 117 -10.62 4.41 -15.31
C VAL A 117 -10.89 4.34 -13.82
N ASP A 118 -9.82 4.38 -13.05
CA ASP A 118 -9.84 4.55 -11.59
C ASP A 118 -8.63 5.35 -11.12
N PHE A 119 -8.80 6.16 -10.08
CA PHE A 119 -7.69 6.95 -9.53
C PHE A 119 -7.97 7.42 -8.11
N GLY A 120 -6.89 7.66 -7.37
CA GLY A 120 -6.98 8.18 -6.01
C GLY A 120 -5.65 8.72 -5.49
N LEU A 121 -5.73 9.55 -4.45
CA LEU A 121 -4.58 10.00 -3.68
C LEU A 121 -4.49 9.23 -2.38
N TYR A 122 -3.28 8.85 -2.02
CA TYR A 122 -2.97 8.10 -0.81
C TYR A 122 -1.86 8.82 -0.05
N ARG A 123 -2.07 9.02 1.23
CA ARG A 123 -1.03 9.48 2.13
C ARG A 123 -0.37 8.26 2.77
N LEU A 124 0.96 8.19 2.71
CA LEU A 124 1.69 7.23 3.51
C LEU A 124 1.56 7.66 4.99
N ASN A 125 0.79 6.89 5.74
CA ASN A 125 0.71 7.10 7.17
C ASN A 125 2.06 6.67 7.78
N LYS A 126 2.94 7.63 8.04
CA LYS A 126 4.09 7.40 8.91
C LYS A 126 3.52 7.13 10.30
N GLN A 127 3.26 5.86 10.62
CA GLN A 127 3.16 5.50 12.01
C GLN A 127 4.50 5.92 12.63
N THR A 128 4.50 6.99 13.37
CA THR A 128 5.53 7.19 14.37
C THR A 128 5.38 6.02 15.32
N THR A 129 6.17 4.98 15.09
CA THR A 129 6.37 3.95 16.11
C THR A 129 6.82 4.75 17.32
N GLY A 130 6.10 4.67 18.43
CA GLY A 130 6.45 5.41 19.64
C GLY A 130 7.77 4.94 20.27
N PHE A 131 8.71 4.45 19.43
CA PHE A 131 10.03 4.00 19.83
C PHE A 131 11.00 5.18 19.72
N GLU A 132 11.40 5.69 20.87
CA GLU A 132 12.30 6.85 20.98
C GLU A 132 13.79 6.46 20.89
N THR A 133 14.12 5.20 21.18
CA THR A 133 15.50 4.77 21.32
C THR A 133 15.74 3.46 20.57
N ALA A 134 16.82 3.42 19.79
CA ALA A 134 17.28 2.20 19.16
C ALA A 134 18.01 1.28 20.15
N ALA A 135 17.77 -0.02 20.06
CA ALA A 135 18.53 -1.03 20.77
C ALA A 135 19.97 -1.11 20.23
N VAL A 136 20.92 -1.41 21.11
CA VAL A 136 22.33 -1.59 20.74
C VAL A 136 22.60 -3.06 20.45
N GLN A 137 22.96 -3.38 19.20
CA GLN A 137 23.37 -4.74 18.85
C GLN A 137 24.74 -5.06 19.49
N LYS A 138 24.80 -6.16 20.23
CA LYS A 138 25.99 -6.67 20.87
C LYS A 138 26.72 -7.74 20.06
N SER A 139 25.92 -8.62 19.46
CA SER A 139 26.47 -9.71 18.67
C SER A 139 25.49 -10.17 17.59
N VAL A 140 26.07 -10.82 16.59
CA VAL A 140 25.34 -11.59 15.58
C VAL A 140 26.15 -12.87 15.30
N SER A 141 25.45 -14.00 15.19
CA SER A 141 26.03 -15.27 14.75
C SER A 141 25.09 -15.88 13.71
N VAL A 142 25.64 -16.19 12.54
CA VAL A 142 24.89 -16.76 11.42
C VAL A 142 25.28 -18.22 11.24
N LEU A 143 24.31 -19.10 11.36
CA LEU A 143 24.42 -20.54 11.08
C LEU A 143 23.54 -20.90 9.88
N PRO A 144 23.69 -22.08 9.28
CA PRO A 144 22.96 -22.43 8.06
C PRO A 144 21.43 -22.31 8.15
N THR A 145 20.84 -22.60 9.31
CA THR A 145 19.37 -22.57 9.51
C THR A 145 18.92 -21.58 10.58
N GLN A 146 19.87 -20.89 11.23
CA GLN A 146 19.56 -19.99 12.35
C GLN A 146 20.48 -18.78 12.36
N THR A 147 19.91 -17.62 12.69
CA THR A 147 20.67 -16.39 12.96
C THR A 147 20.33 -15.90 14.34
N TYR A 148 21.36 -15.70 15.16
CA TYR A 148 21.27 -15.28 16.55
C TYR A 148 21.70 -13.82 16.65
N TYR A 149 20.91 -13.01 17.33
CA TYR A 149 21.25 -11.64 17.69
C TYR A 149 21.15 -11.46 19.19
N THR A 150 22.02 -10.64 19.75
CA THR A 150 21.90 -10.12 21.11
C THR A 150 21.89 -8.60 21.07
N PHE A 151 20.90 -7.99 21.71
CA PHE A 151 20.74 -6.55 21.83
C PHE A 151 20.69 -6.12 23.29
N THR A 152 21.19 -4.92 23.58
CA THR A 152 20.90 -4.22 24.83
C THR A 152 19.83 -3.17 24.59
N CYS A 153 18.74 -3.22 25.38
CA CYS A 153 17.60 -2.33 25.34
C CYS A 153 17.46 -1.64 26.71
N GLY A 154 18.26 -0.61 26.97
CA GLY A 154 18.34 0.00 28.29
C GLY A 154 18.81 -1.02 29.36
N PRO A 155 18.01 -1.27 30.44
CA PRO A 155 18.36 -2.20 31.51
C PRO A 155 18.09 -3.67 31.20
N VAL A 156 17.63 -4.00 29.99
CA VAL A 156 17.34 -5.37 29.56
C VAL A 156 18.17 -5.79 28.37
N GLU A 157 18.42 -7.09 28.29
CA GLU A 157 19.05 -7.72 27.13
C GLU A 157 18.01 -8.58 26.40
N LEU A 158 18.00 -8.46 25.09
CA LEU A 158 17.15 -9.23 24.17
C LEU A 158 18.02 -10.16 23.34
N ASP A 159 17.82 -11.46 23.49
CA ASP A 159 18.27 -12.46 22.52
C ASP A 159 17.15 -12.73 21.52
N LEU A 160 17.49 -12.66 20.24
CA LEU A 160 16.56 -12.87 19.13
C LEU A 160 17.12 -13.91 18.18
N VAL A 161 16.32 -14.92 17.84
CA VAL A 161 16.72 -16.02 16.95
C VAL A 161 15.74 -16.12 15.81
N PHE A 162 16.26 -15.99 14.60
CA PHE A 162 15.54 -16.32 13.38
C PHE A 162 15.90 -17.74 12.98
N THR A 163 14.90 -18.60 12.79
CA THR A 163 15.06 -19.99 12.39
C THR A 163 14.32 -20.27 11.11
N ALA A 164 15.05 -20.70 10.08
CA ALA A 164 14.49 -21.22 8.84
C ALA A 164 14.84 -22.73 8.79
N PRO A 165 13.89 -23.64 9.08
CA PRO A 165 14.19 -25.07 9.23
C PRO A 165 14.36 -25.75 7.86
N LEU A 166 15.39 -25.34 7.12
CA LEU A 166 15.73 -25.86 5.79
C LEU A 166 16.63 -27.10 5.93
N MET A 167 16.03 -28.24 6.20
CA MET A 167 16.75 -29.52 6.36
C MET A 167 16.77 -30.26 5.03
N MET A 168 17.96 -30.48 4.47
CA MET A 168 18.12 -31.09 3.14
C MET A 168 17.75 -32.56 3.08
N ASP A 169 17.73 -33.24 4.20
CA ASP A 169 17.36 -34.66 4.36
C ASP A 169 15.86 -34.85 4.70
N ASP A 170 15.10 -33.77 4.88
CA ASP A 170 13.66 -33.76 5.12
C ASP A 170 12.96 -32.82 4.09
N LEU A 171 12.48 -33.41 3.00
CA LEU A 171 11.86 -32.66 1.91
C LEU A 171 10.53 -32.00 2.30
N ASP A 172 9.79 -32.60 3.24
CA ASP A 172 8.53 -32.02 3.72
C ASP A 172 8.81 -30.74 4.51
N LEU A 173 9.80 -30.80 5.39
CA LEU A 173 10.23 -29.63 6.16
C LEU A 173 10.88 -28.57 5.27
N LEU A 174 11.72 -29.00 4.30
CA LEU A 174 12.35 -28.10 3.34
C LEU A 174 11.34 -27.33 2.48
N SER A 175 10.25 -28.00 2.08
CA SER A 175 9.19 -27.39 1.25
C SER A 175 8.17 -26.58 2.06
N THR A 176 8.17 -26.70 3.38
CA THR A 176 7.24 -25.96 4.24
C THR A 176 7.71 -24.52 4.44
N PRO A 177 6.97 -23.51 3.96
CA PRO A 177 7.40 -22.10 4.02
C PRO A 177 7.14 -21.49 5.41
N VAL A 178 7.73 -22.08 6.45
CA VAL A 178 7.57 -21.65 7.85
C VAL A 178 8.92 -21.20 8.41
N ASN A 179 8.94 -19.99 8.96
CA ASN A 179 10.08 -19.46 9.70
C ASN A 179 9.64 -19.12 11.12
N TYR A 180 10.57 -19.23 12.06
CA TYR A 180 10.32 -18.93 13.46
C TYR A 180 11.14 -17.71 13.88
N ILE A 181 10.53 -16.87 14.72
CA ILE A 181 11.20 -15.80 15.45
C ILE A 181 11.02 -16.12 16.93
N SER A 182 12.12 -16.47 17.60
CA SER A 182 12.13 -16.75 19.02
C SER A 182 12.88 -15.65 19.74
N TYR A 183 12.46 -15.33 20.96
CA TYR A 183 13.14 -14.32 21.74
C TYR A 183 13.23 -14.70 23.21
N ARG A 184 14.21 -14.17 23.89
CA ARG A 184 14.39 -14.22 25.34
C ARG A 184 14.81 -12.85 25.84
N VAL A 185 14.20 -12.40 26.93
CA VAL A 185 14.55 -11.15 27.60
C VAL A 185 15.06 -11.46 28.98
N ARG A 186 16.14 -10.78 29.39
CA ARG A 186 16.68 -10.85 30.76
C ARG A 186 17.02 -9.46 31.28
N SER A 187 16.84 -9.27 32.59
CA SER A 187 17.28 -8.07 33.30
C SER A 187 18.79 -8.04 33.44
N LEU A 188 19.42 -6.91 33.18
CA LEU A 188 20.83 -6.66 33.38
C LEU A 188 21.14 -6.09 34.78
N ASP A 189 20.17 -5.43 35.42
CA ASP A 189 20.29 -4.77 36.70
C ASP A 189 19.66 -5.53 37.89
N LYS A 190 19.20 -6.78 37.62
CA LYS A 190 18.54 -7.67 38.58
C LYS A 190 17.22 -7.13 39.16
N LYS A 191 16.62 -6.12 38.50
CA LYS A 191 15.28 -5.58 38.86
C LYS A 191 14.22 -6.15 37.91
N GLN A 192 12.98 -6.03 38.33
CA GLN A 192 11.84 -6.34 37.47
C GLN A 192 11.57 -5.19 36.50
N HIS A 193 11.32 -5.53 35.22
CA HIS A 193 10.98 -4.60 34.16
C HIS A 193 9.75 -5.10 33.42
N ASP A 194 8.85 -4.18 33.07
CA ASP A 194 7.76 -4.46 32.16
C ASP A 194 8.28 -4.44 30.72
N VAL A 195 8.12 -5.57 30.01
CA VAL A 195 8.59 -5.73 28.66
C VAL A 195 7.46 -6.15 27.75
N GLN A 196 7.34 -5.45 26.62
CA GLN A 196 6.42 -5.81 25.54
C GLN A 196 7.20 -6.04 24.26
N MET A 197 6.89 -7.12 23.55
CA MET A 197 7.41 -7.37 22.22
C MET A 197 6.45 -6.86 21.17
N TYR A 198 6.93 -6.00 20.29
CA TYR A 198 6.21 -5.54 19.12
C TYR A 198 6.89 -6.09 17.85
N VAL A 199 6.11 -6.74 17.00
CA VAL A 199 6.57 -7.25 15.71
C VAL A 199 5.66 -6.70 14.63
N GLU A 200 6.23 -6.03 13.66
CA GLU A 200 5.51 -5.47 12.52
C GLU A 200 6.08 -6.03 11.21
N THR A 201 5.21 -6.32 10.29
CA THR A 201 5.58 -6.66 8.92
C THR A 201 4.58 -6.03 7.96
N THR A 202 5.05 -5.61 6.80
CA THR A 202 4.17 -5.11 5.75
C THR A 202 3.57 -6.28 4.95
N PRO A 203 2.39 -6.12 4.34
CA PRO A 203 1.79 -7.14 3.48
C PRO A 203 2.60 -7.41 2.20
N GLN A 204 3.65 -6.65 1.93
CA GLN A 204 4.56 -6.83 0.81
C GLN A 204 5.19 -8.23 0.73
N LEU A 205 5.33 -8.90 1.88
CA LEU A 205 5.78 -10.31 1.93
C LEU A 205 4.79 -11.28 1.26
N ALA A 206 3.54 -10.89 1.05
CA ALA A 206 2.46 -11.74 0.56
C ALA A 206 1.84 -11.23 -0.76
N ILE A 207 2.53 -10.33 -1.46
CA ILE A 207 2.08 -9.76 -2.73
C ILE A 207 3.16 -9.88 -3.79
N ASN A 208 2.78 -9.92 -5.05
CA ASN A 208 3.71 -9.98 -6.18
C ASN A 208 4.11 -8.57 -6.67
N GLU A 209 3.19 -7.61 -6.61
CA GLU A 209 3.40 -6.23 -7.03
C GLU A 209 2.99 -5.27 -5.90
N LEU A 210 3.78 -4.23 -5.64
CA LEU A 210 3.56 -3.27 -4.55
C LEU A 210 2.22 -2.54 -4.61
N THR A 211 1.62 -2.49 -5.79
CA THR A 211 0.34 -1.82 -6.05
C THR A 211 -0.88 -2.72 -5.82
N GLN A 212 -0.69 -4.02 -5.59
CA GLN A 212 -1.80 -4.93 -5.36
C GLN A 212 -2.54 -4.56 -4.06
N PRO A 213 -3.88 -4.42 -4.11
CA PRO A 213 -4.68 -4.19 -2.91
C PRO A 213 -4.59 -5.37 -1.96
N THR A 214 -4.32 -5.08 -0.67
CA THR A 214 -4.17 -6.11 0.36
C THR A 214 -5.28 -6.05 1.40
N ARG A 215 -5.52 -7.20 2.02
CA ARG A 215 -6.39 -7.34 3.19
C ARG A 215 -5.64 -8.02 4.31
N THR A 216 -5.81 -7.51 5.52
CA THR A 216 -5.31 -8.14 6.75
C THR A 216 -6.49 -8.59 7.59
N LYS A 217 -6.40 -9.81 8.14
CA LYS A 217 -7.41 -10.38 9.03
C LYS A 217 -6.74 -11.01 10.24
N VAL A 218 -7.24 -10.70 11.42
CA VAL A 218 -6.85 -11.37 12.67
C VAL A 218 -7.80 -12.56 12.89
N ILE A 219 -7.25 -13.74 13.09
CA ILE A 219 -7.98 -14.98 13.33
C ILE A 219 -7.50 -15.54 14.68
N ARG A 220 -8.46 -15.92 15.53
CA ARG A 220 -8.18 -16.59 16.80
C ARG A 220 -8.67 -18.03 16.70
N ARG A 221 -7.78 -18.99 16.90
CA ARG A 221 -8.12 -20.41 16.87
C ARG A 221 -7.23 -21.18 17.83
N ASN A 222 -7.83 -22.03 18.66
CA ASN A 222 -7.13 -22.91 19.61
C ASN A 222 -6.13 -22.20 20.51
N GLY A 223 -6.48 -20.99 21.00
CA GLY A 223 -5.58 -20.19 21.85
C GLY A 223 -4.44 -19.47 21.13
N ILE A 224 -4.34 -19.59 19.81
CA ILE A 224 -3.33 -18.94 18.99
C ILE A 224 -3.98 -17.81 18.17
N ASN A 225 -3.30 -16.69 18.10
CA ASN A 225 -3.68 -15.57 17.23
C ASN A 225 -2.90 -15.68 15.92
N TYR A 226 -3.62 -15.62 14.81
CA TYR A 226 -3.06 -15.59 13.46
C TYR A 226 -3.34 -14.23 12.84
N VAL A 227 -2.36 -13.67 12.17
CA VAL A 227 -2.55 -12.54 11.26
C VAL A 227 -2.38 -13.08 9.85
N GLN A 228 -3.45 -13.00 9.08
CA GLN A 228 -3.43 -13.35 7.66
C GLN A 228 -3.39 -12.07 6.84
N ALA A 229 -2.41 -11.94 5.98
CA ALA A 229 -2.30 -10.84 5.01
C ALA A 229 -2.14 -11.43 3.61
N GLY A 230 -2.72 -10.76 2.62
CA GLY A 230 -2.65 -11.18 1.22
C GLY A 230 -3.41 -10.23 0.31
N THR A 231 -3.37 -10.51 -0.99
CA THR A 231 -4.14 -9.73 -1.97
C THR A 231 -5.64 -9.92 -1.78
N ILE A 232 -6.43 -8.88 -2.07
CA ILE A 232 -7.90 -8.95 -1.98
C ILE A 232 -8.44 -9.98 -2.97
N ASP A 233 -7.96 -9.96 -4.20
CA ASP A 233 -8.49 -10.74 -5.32
C ASP A 233 -7.97 -12.18 -5.36
N GLN A 234 -6.97 -12.53 -4.52
CA GLN A 234 -6.34 -13.87 -4.45
C GLN A 234 -6.10 -14.49 -5.83
N PRO A 235 -5.44 -13.81 -6.78
CA PRO A 235 -5.26 -14.32 -8.13
C PRO A 235 -4.36 -15.55 -8.13
N ILE A 236 -4.82 -16.61 -8.77
CA ILE A 236 -4.03 -17.84 -8.94
C ILE A 236 -3.06 -17.62 -10.10
N LEU A 237 -1.75 -17.79 -9.83
CA LEU A 237 -0.69 -17.67 -10.85
C LEU A 237 -0.76 -16.36 -11.66
N ALA A 238 -1.23 -15.28 -11.08
CA ALA A 238 -1.43 -14.00 -11.74
C ALA A 238 -0.12 -13.25 -12.04
N ARG A 239 0.93 -13.96 -12.40
CA ARG A 239 2.12 -13.33 -12.94
C ARG A 239 1.87 -13.02 -14.41
N LYS A 240 1.78 -11.75 -14.76
CA LYS A 240 1.89 -11.32 -16.16
C LYS A 240 3.32 -11.64 -16.61
N GLY A 241 3.45 -12.50 -17.64
CA GLY A 241 4.69 -12.75 -18.33
C GLY A 241 5.13 -11.52 -19.13
#